data_e94dcda21c4ca98b3d15599c6c12f614
#
_entry.id   e94dcda21c4ca98b3d15599c6c12f614
#
_cell.length_a   1.000
_cell.length_b   1.000
_cell.length_c   1.000
_cell.angle_alpha   90.00
_cell.angle_beta   90.00
_cell.angle_gamma   90.00
#
_symmetry.space_group_name_H-M   'P 1'
#
loop_
_entity.id
_entity.type
_entity.pdbx_description
1 polymer ?
#
loop_
_entity_poly.entity_id
_entity_poly.type
_entity_poly.pdbx_seq_one_letter_code
_entity_poly.pdbx_strand_id
1 'polypeptide(L)'
;MSETKTFLTPEQAARVDRSRFDAEKIDRPTITYWQGAWRRLKKNPLAVTAMVMLVVILFFVLFGPTINGQEYVKINAALKNSAPNGSNWFGTDNMGRDIFCRVWVGARLSLIVALVCATIQIVVGCAYGGVMAYFGGAVDSVMMRIIEVITSFPSLLITLLIMMVVGQNVGGLLFAMCITSWCGTARQMRGQLMQLRESEYVQAAQIDRKSVV
;
A
#
# COMPACT_ATOMS: atom_id res chain seq x y z
N MET A 1 -65.29 -5.94 11.54
CA MET A 1 -64.92 -6.94 10.52
C MET A 1 -63.76 -7.73 11.06
N SER A 2 -64.02 -8.99 11.46
CA SER A 2 -63.06 -9.87 12.11
C SER A 2 -62.16 -10.51 11.06
N GLU A 3 -60.85 -10.22 11.10
CA GLU A 3 -59.88 -10.94 10.30
C GLU A 3 -59.70 -12.35 10.82
N THR A 4 -60.22 -13.32 10.07
CA THR A 4 -60.03 -14.75 10.34
C THR A 4 -58.58 -15.11 10.04
N LYS A 5 -57.76 -15.27 11.08
CA LYS A 5 -56.43 -15.86 10.96
C LYS A 5 -56.60 -17.29 10.49
N THR A 6 -56.32 -17.55 9.23
CA THR A 6 -56.31 -18.90 8.65
C THR A 6 -55.07 -19.64 9.21
N PHE A 7 -55.29 -20.42 10.26
CA PHE A 7 -54.24 -21.34 10.75
C PHE A 7 -54.10 -22.48 9.73
N LEU A 8 -52.88 -22.75 9.30
CA LEU A 8 -52.58 -23.91 8.46
C LEU A 8 -53.02 -25.18 9.18
N THR A 9 -53.75 -26.06 8.48
CA THR A 9 -54.12 -27.34 9.01
C THR A 9 -52.91 -28.20 9.26
N PRO A 10 -52.91 -29.12 10.32
CA PRO A 10 -51.76 -29.98 10.63
C PRO A 10 -51.27 -30.82 9.45
N GLU A 11 -52.16 -31.16 8.49
CA GLU A 11 -51.80 -31.85 7.25
C GLU A 11 -51.04 -30.97 6.24
N GLN A 12 -51.28 -29.68 6.21
CA GLN A 12 -50.55 -28.73 5.39
C GLN A 12 -49.15 -28.44 5.98
N ALA A 13 -49.01 -28.51 7.30
CA ALA A 13 -47.74 -28.36 7.96
C ALA A 13 -46.85 -29.64 7.89
N ALA A 14 -47.46 -30.81 7.72
CA ALA A 14 -46.75 -32.08 7.69
C ALA A 14 -46.14 -32.46 6.34
N ARG A 15 -46.49 -31.75 5.27
CA ARG A 15 -46.01 -32.04 3.89
C ARG A 15 -45.11 -30.98 3.29
N VAL A 16 -44.22 -30.44 4.07
CA VAL A 16 -43.05 -29.77 3.46
C VAL A 16 -42.03 -30.87 3.21
N ASP A 17 -42.07 -31.37 1.99
CA ASP A 17 -41.14 -32.40 1.51
C ASP A 17 -39.71 -31.86 1.66
N ARG A 18 -38.91 -32.44 2.58
CA ARG A 18 -37.52 -32.04 2.84
C ARG A 18 -36.65 -32.18 1.60
N SER A 19 -37.07 -32.96 0.60
CA SER A 19 -36.35 -33.06 -0.69
C SER A 19 -36.36 -31.76 -1.49
N ARG A 20 -37.34 -30.86 -1.26
CA ARG A 20 -37.34 -29.53 -1.88
C ARG A 20 -36.31 -28.57 -1.27
N PHE A 21 -35.89 -28.79 -0.04
CA PHE A 21 -34.82 -27.96 0.58
C PHE A 21 -33.43 -28.42 0.14
N ASP A 22 -33.25 -29.64 -0.38
CA ASP A 22 -32.00 -30.07 -1.02
C ASP A 22 -31.74 -29.39 -2.38
N ALA A 23 -32.77 -28.81 -3.00
CA ALA A 23 -32.62 -28.03 -4.25
C ALA A 23 -31.92 -26.68 -4.04
N GLU A 24 -31.81 -26.21 -2.81
CA GLU A 24 -31.15 -24.95 -2.46
C GLU A 24 -29.72 -25.19 -1.92
N LYS A 25 -29.21 -26.39 -2.07
CA LYS A 25 -27.80 -26.67 -1.84
C LYS A 25 -27.02 -25.87 -2.88
N ILE A 26 -26.52 -24.71 -2.44
CA ILE A 26 -25.65 -23.88 -3.27
C ILE A 26 -24.36 -24.68 -3.51
N ASP A 27 -24.37 -25.47 -4.59
CA ASP A 27 -23.24 -26.30 -5.04
C ASP A 27 -22.19 -25.43 -5.74
N ARG A 28 -21.90 -24.27 -5.14
CA ARG A 28 -20.81 -23.42 -5.58
C ARG A 28 -19.54 -23.86 -4.86
N PRO A 29 -18.52 -24.29 -5.61
CA PRO A 29 -17.24 -24.64 -5.00
C PRO A 29 -16.78 -23.45 -4.15
N THR A 30 -16.43 -23.70 -2.91
CA THR A 30 -15.87 -22.71 -1.98
C THR A 30 -14.56 -22.21 -2.56
N ILE A 31 -14.62 -21.06 -3.25
CA ILE A 31 -13.42 -20.45 -3.86
C ILE A 31 -12.69 -19.73 -2.73
N THR A 32 -11.46 -20.15 -2.46
CA THR A 32 -10.58 -19.44 -1.52
C THR A 32 -10.42 -17.98 -1.97
N TYR A 33 -10.33 -17.05 -1.00
CA TYR A 33 -10.20 -15.61 -1.24
C TYR A 33 -9.15 -15.31 -2.34
N TRP A 34 -7.97 -15.93 -2.24
CA TRP A 34 -6.88 -15.74 -3.20
C TRP A 34 -7.20 -16.25 -4.62
N GLN A 35 -7.90 -17.36 -4.73
CA GLN A 35 -8.37 -17.87 -6.03
C GLN A 35 -9.40 -16.93 -6.67
N GLY A 36 -10.30 -16.39 -5.86
CA GLY A 36 -11.28 -15.40 -6.29
C GLY A 36 -10.63 -14.09 -6.76
N ALA A 37 -9.66 -13.58 -5.99
CA ALA A 37 -8.90 -12.39 -6.34
C ALA A 37 -8.11 -12.59 -7.64
N TRP A 38 -7.40 -13.71 -7.79
CA TRP A 38 -6.65 -14.06 -9.00
C TRP A 38 -7.52 -14.22 -10.23
N ARG A 39 -8.71 -14.83 -10.09
CA ARG A 39 -9.68 -14.96 -11.19
C ARG A 39 -10.21 -13.61 -11.66
N ARG A 40 -10.48 -12.67 -10.71
CA ARG A 40 -10.90 -11.30 -11.04
C ARG A 40 -9.79 -10.51 -11.71
N LEU A 41 -8.56 -10.62 -11.22
CA LEU A 41 -7.38 -9.98 -11.79
C LEU A 41 -7.18 -10.40 -13.26
N LYS A 42 -7.21 -11.70 -13.55
CA LYS A 42 -7.05 -12.23 -14.92
C LYS A 42 -8.15 -11.79 -15.89
N LYS A 43 -9.34 -11.47 -15.38
CA LYS A 43 -10.45 -10.99 -16.22
C LYS A 43 -10.31 -9.53 -16.65
N ASN A 44 -9.48 -8.76 -15.95
CA ASN A 44 -9.25 -7.35 -16.27
C ASN A 44 -7.95 -7.22 -17.10
N PRO A 45 -8.05 -6.97 -18.41
CA PRO A 45 -6.87 -6.89 -19.29
C PRO A 45 -5.94 -5.76 -18.88
N LEU A 46 -6.47 -4.63 -18.40
CA LEU A 46 -5.66 -3.51 -17.92
C LEU A 46 -4.81 -3.90 -16.70
N ALA A 47 -5.39 -4.64 -15.75
CA ALA A 47 -4.67 -5.11 -14.57
C ALA A 47 -3.57 -6.13 -14.93
N VAL A 48 -3.84 -7.01 -15.90
CA VAL A 48 -2.83 -7.95 -16.40
C VAL A 48 -1.68 -7.22 -17.09
N THR A 49 -1.99 -6.25 -17.96
CA THR A 49 -0.98 -5.43 -18.63
C THR A 49 -0.10 -4.67 -17.62
N ALA A 50 -0.73 -4.02 -16.61
CA ALA A 50 -0.01 -3.32 -15.56
C ALA A 50 0.90 -4.26 -14.75
N MET A 51 0.43 -5.47 -14.44
CA MET A 51 1.22 -6.48 -13.73
C MET A 51 2.42 -6.96 -14.57
N VAL A 52 2.24 -7.20 -15.87
CA VAL A 52 3.33 -7.57 -16.78
C VAL A 52 4.36 -6.43 -16.85
N MET A 53 3.94 -5.17 -17.02
CA MET A 53 4.84 -4.02 -17.03
C MET A 53 5.64 -3.93 -15.72
N LEU A 54 4.99 -4.14 -14.58
CA LEU A 54 5.65 -4.11 -13.27
C LEU A 54 6.71 -5.21 -13.16
N VAL A 55 6.40 -6.44 -13.60
CA VAL A 55 7.37 -7.55 -13.63
C VAL A 55 8.56 -7.22 -14.53
N VAL A 56 8.32 -6.65 -15.71
CA VAL A 56 9.38 -6.22 -16.63
C VAL A 56 10.28 -5.15 -16.00
N ILE A 57 9.68 -4.14 -15.36
CA ILE A 57 10.45 -3.10 -14.66
C ILE A 57 11.29 -3.71 -13.54
N LEU A 58 10.70 -4.58 -12.70
CA LEU A 58 11.43 -5.25 -11.62
C LEU A 58 12.57 -6.12 -12.16
N PHE A 59 12.36 -6.81 -13.27
CA PHE A 59 13.41 -7.57 -13.93
C PHE A 59 14.59 -6.68 -14.33
N PHE A 60 14.32 -5.54 -14.96
CA PHE A 60 15.38 -4.60 -15.34
C PHE A 60 16.02 -3.90 -14.15
N VAL A 61 15.30 -3.63 -13.09
CA VAL A 61 15.87 -3.09 -11.83
C VAL A 61 16.87 -4.07 -11.22
N LEU A 62 16.58 -5.38 -11.26
CA LEU A 62 17.45 -6.41 -10.68
C LEU A 62 18.62 -6.77 -11.60
N PHE A 63 18.38 -6.92 -12.88
CA PHE A 63 19.34 -7.45 -13.84
C PHE A 63 19.87 -6.41 -14.84
N GLY A 64 19.18 -5.28 -15.05
CA GLY A 64 19.53 -4.26 -16.04
C GLY A 64 20.99 -3.80 -15.98
N PRO A 65 21.55 -3.46 -14.81
CA PRO A 65 22.95 -3.05 -14.72
C PRO A 65 23.96 -4.08 -15.20
N THR A 66 23.62 -5.39 -15.14
CA THR A 66 24.54 -6.48 -15.51
C THR A 66 24.39 -6.90 -16.97
N ILE A 67 23.25 -6.61 -17.60
CA ILE A 67 22.94 -7.06 -18.96
C ILE A 67 23.89 -6.42 -20.00
N ASN A 68 24.19 -5.14 -19.84
CA ASN A 68 25.00 -4.39 -20.80
C ASN A 68 26.53 -4.50 -20.52
N GLY A 69 26.92 -5.14 -19.41
CA GLY A 69 28.35 -5.31 -19.05
C GLY A 69 29.10 -3.99 -18.80
N GLN A 70 28.42 -2.86 -18.76
CA GLN A 70 29.00 -1.53 -18.55
C GLN A 70 28.94 -1.16 -17.05
N GLU A 71 29.97 -0.47 -16.58
CA GLU A 71 29.99 0.08 -15.23
C GLU A 71 29.35 1.46 -15.20
N TYR A 72 28.41 1.69 -14.27
CA TYR A 72 27.68 2.97 -14.15
C TYR A 72 28.56 4.16 -13.76
N VAL A 73 29.76 3.90 -13.21
CA VAL A 73 30.72 4.92 -12.74
C VAL A 73 31.82 5.21 -13.77
N LYS A 74 32.09 4.28 -14.70
CA LYS A 74 33.21 4.37 -15.65
C LYS A 74 33.07 5.58 -16.58
N ILE A 75 33.98 6.53 -16.44
CA ILE A 75 34.05 7.73 -17.28
C ILE A 75 34.84 7.40 -18.54
N ASN A 76 34.28 7.73 -19.70
CA ASN A 76 34.98 7.59 -20.99
C ASN A 76 34.81 8.86 -21.81
N ALA A 77 35.79 9.77 -21.72
CA ALA A 77 35.73 11.06 -22.35
C ALA A 77 35.61 10.98 -23.92
N ALA A 78 36.06 9.88 -24.50
CA ALA A 78 35.95 9.66 -25.96
C ALA A 78 34.49 9.38 -26.41
N LEU A 79 33.65 8.89 -25.51
CA LEU A 79 32.24 8.60 -25.77
C LEU A 79 31.28 9.66 -25.24
N LYS A 80 31.75 10.87 -24.97
CA LYS A 80 30.93 11.97 -24.46
C LYS A 80 29.74 12.25 -25.39
N ASN A 81 28.52 12.27 -24.83
CA ASN A 81 27.27 12.54 -25.58
C ASN A 81 27.10 11.66 -26.82
N SER A 82 27.56 10.44 -26.80
CA SER A 82 27.41 9.51 -27.91
C SER A 82 25.94 9.08 -28.04
N ALA A 83 25.45 9.05 -29.28
CA ALA A 83 24.11 8.57 -29.59
C ALA A 83 23.95 7.06 -29.24
N PRO A 84 22.71 6.58 -29.07
CA PRO A 84 22.44 5.17 -28.88
C PRO A 84 23.12 4.29 -29.94
N ASN A 85 23.81 3.24 -29.47
CA ASN A 85 24.54 2.30 -30.31
C ASN A 85 24.48 0.90 -29.72
N GLY A 86 25.08 -0.10 -30.40
CA GLY A 86 25.06 -1.50 -29.97
C GLY A 86 25.67 -1.77 -28.61
N SER A 87 26.61 -0.94 -28.14
CA SER A 87 27.26 -1.07 -26.83
C SER A 87 26.58 -0.21 -25.75
N ASN A 88 26.03 0.93 -26.11
CA ASN A 88 25.33 1.87 -25.22
C ASN A 88 23.92 2.11 -25.74
N TRP A 89 22.98 1.29 -25.28
CA TRP A 89 21.60 1.25 -25.82
C TRP A 89 20.85 2.59 -25.70
N PHE A 90 21.09 3.34 -24.62
CA PHE A 90 20.51 4.68 -24.43
C PHE A 90 21.51 5.82 -24.69
N GLY A 91 22.67 5.48 -25.27
CA GLY A 91 23.78 6.42 -25.46
C GLY A 91 24.50 6.70 -24.15
N THR A 92 25.30 7.78 -24.15
CA THR A 92 26.16 8.18 -23.03
C THR A 92 25.90 9.61 -22.61
N ASP A 93 26.21 9.92 -21.36
CA ASP A 93 26.06 11.26 -20.79
C ASP A 93 27.24 12.19 -21.14
N ASN A 94 27.23 13.39 -20.56
CA ASN A 94 28.28 14.40 -20.73
C ASN A 94 29.65 13.97 -20.18
N MET A 95 29.75 12.89 -19.45
CA MET A 95 30.99 12.28 -18.96
C MET A 95 31.32 10.97 -19.68
N GLY A 96 30.55 10.58 -20.69
CA GLY A 96 30.73 9.34 -21.43
C GLY A 96 30.31 8.07 -20.67
N ARG A 97 29.47 8.20 -19.63
CA ARG A 97 28.96 7.06 -18.85
C ARG A 97 27.69 6.51 -19.50
N ASP A 98 27.49 5.20 -19.45
CA ASP A 98 26.32 4.55 -20.05
C ASP A 98 25.02 4.94 -19.33
N ILE A 99 24.07 5.51 -20.08
CA ILE A 99 22.79 5.98 -19.54
C ILE A 99 21.90 4.79 -19.15
N PHE A 100 21.89 3.71 -19.93
CA PHE A 100 21.08 2.52 -19.61
C PHE A 100 21.44 1.95 -18.25
N CYS A 101 22.70 1.70 -17.99
CA CYS A 101 23.18 1.19 -16.70
C CYS A 101 22.82 2.16 -15.55
N ARG A 102 22.99 3.46 -15.75
CA ARG A 102 22.67 4.49 -14.75
C ARG A 102 21.20 4.57 -14.42
N VAL A 103 20.31 4.43 -15.39
CA VAL A 103 18.85 4.43 -15.18
C VAL A 103 18.46 3.26 -14.26
N TRP A 104 18.97 2.07 -14.52
CA TRP A 104 18.59 0.91 -13.71
C TRP A 104 19.24 0.87 -12.33
N VAL A 105 20.47 1.37 -12.18
CA VAL A 105 21.09 1.56 -10.87
C VAL A 105 20.31 2.61 -10.07
N GLY A 106 19.92 3.73 -10.71
CA GLY A 106 19.08 4.75 -10.09
C GLY A 106 17.70 4.21 -9.68
N ALA A 107 17.05 3.42 -10.54
CA ALA A 107 15.78 2.77 -10.26
C ALA A 107 15.87 1.80 -9.08
N ARG A 108 16.97 1.03 -8.95
CA ARG A 108 17.24 0.16 -7.79
C ARG A 108 17.31 0.98 -6.50
N LEU A 109 18.06 2.07 -6.52
CA LEU A 109 18.17 2.97 -5.37
C LEU A 109 16.81 3.55 -4.99
N SER A 110 16.06 4.05 -5.97
CA SER A 110 14.71 4.59 -5.77
C SER A 110 13.76 3.55 -5.14
N LEU A 111 13.84 2.29 -5.58
CA LEU A 111 13.02 1.21 -5.03
C LEU A 111 13.37 0.92 -3.55
N ILE A 112 14.68 0.90 -3.22
CA ILE A 112 15.13 0.71 -1.83
C ILE A 112 14.62 1.86 -0.95
N VAL A 113 14.79 3.10 -1.40
CA VAL A 113 14.30 4.29 -0.68
C VAL A 113 12.79 4.21 -0.47
N ALA A 114 12.04 3.87 -1.51
CA ALA A 114 10.59 3.75 -1.43
C ALA A 114 10.14 2.67 -0.45
N LEU A 115 10.77 1.48 -0.46
CA LEU A 115 10.44 0.39 0.46
C LEU A 115 10.73 0.75 1.92
N VAL A 116 11.88 1.35 2.19
CA VAL A 116 12.26 1.78 3.55
C VAL A 116 11.28 2.84 4.06
N CYS A 117 11.02 3.88 3.26
CA CYS A 117 10.08 4.93 3.64
C CYS A 117 8.65 4.38 3.84
N ALA A 118 8.17 3.52 2.94
CA ALA A 118 6.84 2.92 3.07
C ALA A 118 6.72 2.05 4.33
N THR A 119 7.75 1.27 4.66
CA THR A 119 7.76 0.45 5.88
C THR A 119 7.68 1.32 7.13
N ILE A 120 8.48 2.39 7.19
CA ILE A 120 8.47 3.31 8.33
C ILE A 120 7.14 4.05 8.42
N GLN A 121 6.58 4.51 7.30
CA GLN A 121 5.25 5.15 7.26
C GLN A 121 4.17 4.22 7.80
N ILE A 122 4.16 2.95 7.39
CA ILE A 122 3.17 1.97 7.85
C ILE A 122 3.36 1.71 9.35
N VAL A 123 4.56 1.37 9.78
CA VAL A 123 4.81 1.00 11.18
C VAL A 123 4.55 2.17 12.12
N VAL A 124 5.21 3.30 11.87
CA VAL A 124 5.11 4.47 12.75
C VAL A 124 3.74 5.15 12.61
N GLY A 125 3.28 5.34 11.37
CA GLY A 125 2.00 6.01 11.10
C GLY A 125 0.81 5.24 11.63
N CYS A 126 0.75 3.92 11.42
CA CYS A 126 -0.33 3.09 11.96
C CYS A 126 -0.29 3.01 13.49
N ALA A 127 0.89 2.85 14.09
CA ALA A 127 1.01 2.84 15.55
C ALA A 127 0.58 4.17 16.15
N TYR A 128 1.08 5.28 15.61
CA TYR A 128 0.74 6.63 16.09
C TYR A 128 -0.75 6.94 15.91
N GLY A 129 -1.30 6.73 14.72
CA GLY A 129 -2.73 6.93 14.44
C GLY A 129 -3.63 5.97 15.24
N GLY A 130 -3.16 4.74 15.48
CA GLY A 130 -3.83 3.77 16.35
C GLY A 130 -3.95 4.24 17.79
N VAL A 131 -2.86 4.74 18.36
CA VAL A 131 -2.85 5.32 19.72
C VAL A 131 -3.81 6.51 19.82
N MET A 132 -3.78 7.42 18.84
CA MET A 132 -4.70 8.56 18.79
C MET A 132 -6.17 8.12 18.80
N ALA A 133 -6.53 7.16 17.96
CA ALA A 133 -7.91 6.70 17.85
C ALA A 133 -8.37 5.88 19.07
N TYR A 134 -7.44 5.13 19.68
CA TYR A 134 -7.75 4.28 20.85
C TYR A 134 -8.02 5.11 22.11
N PHE A 135 -7.11 6.01 22.45
CA PHE A 135 -7.25 6.82 23.67
C PHE A 135 -8.22 7.98 23.49
N GLY A 136 -8.24 8.63 22.33
CA GLY A 136 -9.11 9.78 22.06
C GLY A 136 -8.85 10.98 22.96
N GLY A 137 -9.82 11.90 23.02
CA GLY A 137 -9.85 13.04 23.95
C GLY A 137 -8.57 13.89 23.93
N ALA A 138 -7.98 14.12 25.09
CA ALA A 138 -6.79 14.96 25.25
C ALA A 138 -5.54 14.36 24.57
N VAL A 139 -5.39 13.03 24.61
CA VAL A 139 -4.26 12.33 23.96
C VAL A 139 -4.30 12.57 22.45
N ASP A 140 -5.46 12.36 21.84
CA ASP A 140 -5.68 12.61 20.41
C ASP A 140 -5.38 14.06 20.04
N SER A 141 -5.87 15.02 20.84
CA SER A 141 -5.68 16.45 20.59
C SER A 141 -4.20 16.85 20.65
N VAL A 142 -3.45 16.37 21.64
CA VAL A 142 -2.01 16.65 21.78
C VAL A 142 -1.23 16.02 20.66
N MET A 143 -1.49 14.75 20.36
CA MET A 143 -0.81 14.03 19.30
C MET A 143 -1.10 14.64 17.91
N MET A 144 -2.34 15.09 17.67
CA MET A 144 -2.67 15.80 16.44
C MET A 144 -1.91 17.13 16.35
N ARG A 145 -1.76 17.88 17.44
CA ARG A 145 -0.97 19.12 17.46
C ARG A 145 0.50 18.88 17.08
N ILE A 146 1.09 17.78 17.52
CA ILE A 146 2.46 17.41 17.11
C ILE A 146 2.54 17.21 15.60
N ILE A 147 1.59 16.47 15.00
CA ILE A 147 1.52 16.30 13.56
C ILE A 147 1.36 17.64 12.84
N GLU A 148 0.48 18.53 13.33
CA GLU A 148 0.25 19.85 12.74
C GLU A 148 1.52 20.71 12.75
N VAL A 149 2.27 20.70 13.84
CA VAL A 149 3.55 21.42 13.93
C VAL A 149 4.55 20.88 12.91
N ILE A 150 4.71 19.57 12.81
CA ILE A 150 5.63 18.95 11.84
C ILE A 150 5.21 19.28 10.40
N THR A 151 3.91 19.23 10.11
CA THR A 151 3.39 19.44 8.75
C THR A 151 3.15 20.91 8.39
N SER A 152 3.32 21.84 9.32
CA SER A 152 3.24 23.27 9.03
C SER A 152 4.41 23.78 8.17
N PHE A 153 5.52 23.06 8.17
CA PHE A 153 6.65 23.37 7.30
C PHE A 153 6.59 22.54 6.01
N PRO A 154 6.94 23.12 4.85
CA PRO A 154 7.09 22.35 3.63
C PRO A 154 8.10 21.21 3.81
N SER A 155 7.69 19.98 3.54
CA SER A 155 8.52 18.77 3.75
C SER A 155 9.87 18.84 3.00
N LEU A 156 9.88 19.50 1.84
CA LEU A 156 11.09 19.70 1.05
C LEU A 156 12.11 20.57 1.79
N LEU A 157 11.67 21.62 2.48
CA LEU A 157 12.56 22.48 3.28
C LEU A 157 13.15 21.71 4.46
N ILE A 158 12.33 20.94 5.17
CA ILE A 158 12.81 20.08 6.27
C ILE A 158 13.85 19.09 5.75
N THR A 159 13.58 18.44 4.62
CA THR A 159 14.51 17.48 4.00
C THR A 159 15.85 18.14 3.66
N LEU A 160 15.84 19.32 3.05
CA LEU A 160 17.07 20.05 2.71
C LEU A 160 17.86 20.45 3.95
N LEU A 161 17.19 20.96 4.99
CA LEU A 161 17.85 21.33 6.25
C LEU A 161 18.50 20.13 6.95
N ILE A 162 17.79 19.00 6.99
CA ILE A 162 18.33 17.77 7.59
C ILE A 162 19.53 17.27 6.79
N MET A 163 19.45 17.26 5.46
CA MET A 163 20.57 16.86 4.60
C MET A 163 21.80 17.77 4.75
N MET A 164 21.58 19.06 5.06
CA MET A 164 22.66 20.00 5.30
C MET A 164 23.42 19.67 6.59
N VAL A 165 22.74 19.15 7.62
CA VAL A 165 23.31 18.80 8.92
C VAL A 165 23.88 17.37 8.93
N VAL A 166 23.13 16.40 8.42
CA VAL A 166 23.47 14.97 8.45
C VAL A 166 24.44 14.58 7.33
N GLY A 167 24.40 15.33 6.24
CA GLY A 167 25.22 15.09 5.05
C GLY A 167 24.39 14.72 3.82
N GLN A 168 24.91 15.09 2.65
CA GLN A 168 24.27 14.87 1.35
C GLN A 168 24.57 13.45 0.83
N ASN A 169 24.06 12.45 1.52
CA ASN A 169 24.17 11.05 1.14
C ASN A 169 22.80 10.36 1.20
N VAL A 170 22.74 9.13 0.70
CA VAL A 170 21.48 8.35 0.65
C VAL A 170 20.89 8.12 2.05
N GLY A 171 21.74 7.90 3.05
CA GLY A 171 21.31 7.75 4.44
C GLY A 171 20.69 9.01 5.02
N GLY A 172 21.31 10.17 4.78
CA GLY A 172 20.77 11.48 5.16
C GLY A 172 19.42 11.78 4.49
N LEU A 173 19.29 11.44 3.20
CA LEU A 173 18.02 11.57 2.47
C LEU A 173 16.93 10.68 3.08
N LEU A 174 17.23 9.40 3.31
CA LEU A 174 16.30 8.46 3.94
C LEU A 174 15.84 8.95 5.31
N PHE A 175 16.79 9.35 6.16
CA PHE A 175 16.48 9.86 7.49
C PHE A 175 15.58 11.11 7.42
N ALA A 176 15.89 12.06 6.54
CA ALA A 176 15.11 13.26 6.35
C ALA A 176 13.67 12.98 5.89
N MET A 177 13.51 12.06 4.92
CA MET A 177 12.19 11.65 4.42
C MET A 177 11.38 10.90 5.49
N CYS A 178 12.01 10.06 6.29
CA CYS A 178 11.33 9.28 7.32
C CYS A 178 10.77 10.14 8.46
N ILE A 179 11.37 11.29 8.76
CA ILE A 179 10.90 12.18 9.84
C ILE A 179 9.52 12.77 9.55
N THR A 180 9.20 13.06 8.30
CA THR A 180 7.96 13.77 7.95
C THR A 180 6.89 12.88 7.31
N SER A 181 7.30 11.78 6.67
CA SER A 181 6.41 10.98 5.82
C SER A 181 5.31 10.23 6.57
N TRP A 182 5.53 9.84 7.82
CA TRP A 182 4.57 9.08 8.62
C TRP A 182 3.34 9.90 9.07
N CYS A 183 3.43 11.22 9.12
CA CYS A 183 2.35 12.10 9.60
C CYS A 183 1.05 11.95 8.81
N GLY A 184 1.15 11.80 7.49
CA GLY A 184 -0.01 11.59 6.61
C GLY A 184 -0.71 10.27 6.91
N THR A 185 0.05 9.20 7.03
CA THR A 185 -0.46 7.85 7.34
C THR A 185 -1.09 7.80 8.74
N ALA A 186 -0.50 8.49 9.73
CA ALA A 186 -1.06 8.57 11.06
C ALA A 186 -2.45 9.25 11.07
N ARG A 187 -2.63 10.36 10.36
CA ARG A 187 -3.93 11.01 10.21
C ARG A 187 -4.96 10.13 9.52
N GLN A 188 -4.56 9.45 8.46
CA GLN A 188 -5.43 8.55 7.72
C GLN A 188 -5.87 7.36 8.58
N MET A 189 -4.93 6.73 9.27
CA MET A 189 -5.20 5.59 10.17
C MET A 189 -6.12 5.98 11.31
N ARG A 190 -5.87 7.16 11.94
CA ARG A 190 -6.76 7.72 12.95
C ARG A 190 -8.19 7.85 12.42
N GLY A 191 -8.38 8.47 11.26
CA GLY A 191 -9.71 8.68 10.67
C GLY A 191 -10.43 7.37 10.39
N GLN A 192 -9.76 6.38 9.84
CA GLN A 192 -10.33 5.06 9.57
C GLN A 192 -10.72 4.31 10.85
N LEU A 193 -9.87 4.34 11.87
CA LEU A 193 -10.17 3.68 13.16
C LEU A 193 -11.32 4.35 13.90
N MET A 194 -11.45 5.68 13.82
CA MET A 194 -12.61 6.38 14.38
C MET A 194 -13.91 5.98 13.68
N GLN A 195 -13.92 5.89 12.35
CA GLN A 195 -15.08 5.41 11.60
C GLN A 195 -15.44 3.95 11.93
N LEU A 196 -14.43 3.07 12.06
CA LEU A 196 -14.65 1.69 12.47
C LEU A 196 -15.24 1.58 13.88
N ARG A 197 -14.79 2.42 14.80
CA ARG A 197 -15.31 2.45 16.19
C ARG A 197 -16.79 2.84 16.24
N GLU A 198 -17.25 3.68 15.33
CA GLU A 198 -18.64 4.13 15.21
C GLU A 198 -19.54 3.17 14.42
N SER A 199 -18.97 2.11 13.84
CA SER A 199 -19.74 1.13 13.05
C SER A 199 -20.66 0.28 13.93
N GLU A 200 -21.86 -0.02 13.41
CA GLU A 200 -22.93 -0.75 14.12
C GLU A 200 -22.47 -2.10 14.66
N TYR A 201 -21.64 -2.85 13.91
CA TYR A 201 -21.17 -4.16 14.33
C TYR A 201 -20.19 -4.10 15.50
N VAL A 202 -19.38 -3.04 15.60
CA VAL A 202 -18.48 -2.83 16.75
C VAL A 202 -19.28 -2.43 17.99
N GLN A 203 -20.28 -1.57 17.83
CA GLN A 203 -21.17 -1.19 18.92
C GLN A 203 -21.99 -2.37 19.42
N ALA A 204 -22.52 -3.23 18.52
CA ALA A 204 -23.21 -4.45 18.87
C ALA A 204 -22.31 -5.41 19.66
N ALA A 205 -21.08 -5.62 19.21
CA ALA A 205 -20.12 -6.46 19.91
C ALA A 205 -19.72 -5.91 21.31
N GLN A 206 -19.70 -4.59 21.49
CA GLN A 206 -19.46 -3.97 22.79
C GLN A 206 -20.64 -4.17 23.76
N ILE A 207 -21.88 -4.15 23.25
CA ILE A 207 -23.11 -4.40 24.05
C ILE A 207 -23.15 -5.87 24.47
N ASP A 208 -22.89 -6.80 23.55
CA ASP A 208 -22.86 -8.25 23.86
C ASP A 208 -21.82 -8.58 24.94
N ARG A 209 -20.64 -7.96 24.90
CA ARG A 209 -19.59 -8.16 25.90
C ARG A 209 -19.97 -7.65 27.30
N LYS A 210 -20.86 -6.65 27.38
CA LYS A 210 -21.38 -6.15 28.68
C LYS A 210 -22.49 -7.03 29.26
N SER A 211 -23.15 -7.88 28.43
CA SER A 211 -24.21 -8.75 28.90
C SER A 211 -23.71 -10.10 29.45
N VAL A 212 -22.42 -10.41 29.35
CA VAL A 212 -21.79 -11.66 29.82
C VAL A 212 -21.10 -11.48 31.19
N VAL A 213 -21.19 -10.32 31.81
CA VAL A 213 -20.72 -9.99 33.15
C VAL A 213 -21.91 -9.57 34.01
#